data_f5dbcb19d516215c2fe2fef1ed7b14c4
#
_entry.id   f5dbcb19d516215c2fe2fef1ed7b14c4
#
_cell.length_a   1.000
_cell.length_b   1.000
_cell.length_c   1.000
_cell.angle_alpha   90.00
_cell.angle_beta   90.00
_cell.angle_gamma   90.00
#
_symmetry.space_group_name_H-M   'P 1'
#
loop_
_entity.id
_entity.type
_entity.pdbx_description
1 polymer ?
#
loop_
_entity_poly.entity_id
_entity_poly.type
_entity_poly.pdbx_seq_one_letter_code
_entity_poly.pdbx_strand_id
1 'polypeptide(L)'
;MSAGLINGNVFSLTVVDVSWTPSAVSTVTAPAQTVTVPGVKTTDWVFVSPPGQTAGVTIGSARVSADDTVSVQFVNPTAGSVTPAAGVHKFFVVRQEGLSGSPRVQT
;
A
#
# COMPACT_ATOMS: atom_id res chain seq x y z
N MET A 1 -16.06 -20.37 -15.83
CA MET A 1 -15.59 -20.06 -15.49
C MET A 1 -15.29 -20.02 -14.91
N SER A 2 -15.11 -19.88 -15.07
CA SER A 2 -14.75 -19.66 -14.58
C SER A 2 -14.18 -19.39 -14.10
N ALA A 3 -13.93 -19.37 -13.98
CA ALA A 3 -13.43 -19.05 -13.48
C ALA A 3 -13.07 -18.66 -12.86
N GLY A 4 -13.03 -18.52 -12.53
CA GLY A 4 -12.89 -17.97 -11.85
C GLY A 4 -11.98 -17.54 -11.41
N LEU A 5 -11.78 -17.74 -11.46
CA LEU A 5 -10.88 -17.37 -11.18
C LEU A 5 -10.54 -16.07 -11.15
N ILE A 6 -9.64 -15.72 -11.46
CA ILE A 6 -9.18 -14.47 -11.36
C ILE A 6 -9.93 -13.49 -12.12
N ASN A 7 -10.65 -13.90 -13.03
CA ASN A 7 -11.41 -12.96 -13.78
C ASN A 7 -12.71 -12.62 -13.14
N GLY A 8 -12.90 -12.99 -11.92
CA GLY A 8 -14.17 -12.78 -11.28
C GLY A 8 -14.46 -11.32 -11.04
N ASN A 9 -13.66 -10.66 -10.24
CA ASN A 9 -13.98 -9.31 -9.83
C ASN A 9 -12.78 -8.39 -9.70
N VAL A 10 -11.71 -8.71 -10.41
CA VAL A 10 -10.57 -7.81 -10.47
C VAL A 10 -10.70 -6.95 -11.70
N PHE A 11 -10.78 -5.64 -11.50
CA PHE A 11 -10.90 -4.71 -12.59
C PHE A 11 -9.55 -4.35 -13.19
N SER A 12 -8.56 -4.09 -12.35
CA SER A 12 -7.23 -3.76 -12.85
C SER A 12 -6.17 -4.07 -11.84
N LEU A 13 -4.98 -4.32 -12.34
CA LEU A 13 -3.76 -4.43 -11.56
C LEU A 13 -2.80 -3.42 -12.12
N THR A 14 -2.27 -2.55 -11.28
CA THR A 14 -1.42 -1.46 -11.73
C THR A 14 -0.25 -1.30 -10.80
N VAL A 15 0.92 -1.01 -11.35
CA VAL A 15 2.08 -0.65 -10.54
C VAL A 15 2.35 0.81 -10.76
N VAL A 16 2.43 1.56 -9.65
CA VAL A 16 2.72 2.99 -9.71
C VAL A 16 4.04 3.21 -8.99
N ASP A 17 4.99 3.80 -9.67
CA ASP A 17 6.29 4.12 -9.10
C ASP A 17 6.25 5.54 -8.55
N VAL A 18 6.60 5.69 -7.28
CA VAL A 18 6.57 7.00 -6.63
C VAL A 18 7.89 7.22 -5.91
N SER A 19 8.53 8.33 -6.19
CA SER A 19 9.73 8.73 -5.47
C SER A 19 9.29 9.29 -4.12
N TRP A 20 9.75 8.70 -3.04
CA TRP A 20 9.31 9.06 -1.70
C TRP A 20 10.47 8.98 -0.73
N THR A 21 10.53 9.97 0.15
CA THR A 21 11.51 10.03 1.22
C THR A 21 10.76 9.94 2.54
N PRO A 22 10.60 8.74 3.11
CA PRO A 22 9.87 8.61 4.36
C PRO A 22 10.59 9.31 5.49
N SER A 23 9.83 9.77 6.47
CA SER A 23 10.39 10.38 7.66
C SER A 23 10.89 9.32 8.63
N ALA A 24 11.70 9.74 9.58
CA ALA A 24 12.18 8.84 10.62
C ALA A 24 11.00 8.22 11.37
N VAL A 25 11.13 6.95 11.69
CA VAL A 25 10.10 6.18 12.36
C VAL A 25 10.48 6.03 13.82
N SER A 26 9.63 6.53 14.71
CA SER A 26 9.85 6.42 16.14
C SER A 26 9.78 4.97 16.59
N THR A 27 10.44 4.70 17.71
CA THR A 27 10.37 3.37 18.26
C THR A 27 9.00 3.08 18.85
N VAL A 28 8.58 1.85 18.74
CA VAL A 28 7.38 1.27 19.36
C VAL A 28 6.08 1.78 18.76
N THR A 29 5.78 3.05 18.89
CA THR A 29 4.54 3.60 18.36
C THR A 29 4.85 4.76 17.44
N ALA A 30 4.81 4.51 16.16
CA ALA A 30 5.02 5.54 15.16
C ALA A 30 3.72 5.78 14.41
N PRO A 31 3.39 7.04 14.13
CA PRO A 31 2.20 7.30 13.32
C PRO A 31 2.43 6.83 11.88
N ALA A 32 1.35 6.48 11.22
CA ALA A 32 1.43 6.15 9.80
C ALA A 32 1.86 7.38 9.01
N GLN A 33 2.55 7.14 7.91
CA GLN A 33 2.97 8.22 7.02
C GLN A 33 2.16 8.13 5.74
N THR A 34 1.83 9.28 5.17
CA THR A 34 1.05 9.29 3.94
C THR A 34 1.93 9.69 2.76
N VAL A 35 1.58 9.18 1.61
CA VAL A 35 2.28 9.48 0.37
C VAL A 35 1.25 9.63 -0.74
N THR A 36 1.50 10.55 -1.66
CA THR A 36 0.60 10.75 -2.79
C THR A 36 0.89 9.71 -3.87
N VAL A 37 -0.13 8.94 -4.20
CA VAL A 37 -0.04 7.93 -5.26
C VAL A 37 -1.20 8.21 -6.21
N PRO A 38 -0.92 8.82 -7.35
CA PRO A 38 -2.00 9.26 -8.24
C PRO A 38 -2.85 8.11 -8.72
N GLY A 39 -4.15 8.30 -8.71
CA GLY A 39 -5.09 7.36 -9.29
C GLY A 39 -5.68 6.34 -8.33
N VAL A 40 -5.15 6.21 -7.11
CA VAL A 40 -5.71 5.24 -6.17
C VAL A 40 -7.01 5.75 -5.58
N LYS A 41 -7.89 4.81 -5.26
CA LYS A 41 -9.18 5.10 -4.65
C LYS A 41 -9.30 4.33 -3.34
N THR A 42 -10.13 4.82 -2.45
CA THR A 42 -10.25 4.22 -1.11
C THR A 42 -10.73 2.77 -1.13
N THR A 43 -11.31 2.34 -2.22
CA THR A 43 -11.74 0.95 -2.37
C THR A 43 -10.66 0.05 -2.94
N ASP A 44 -9.52 0.61 -3.31
CA ASP A 44 -8.43 -0.18 -3.87
C ASP A 44 -7.63 -0.86 -2.78
N TRP A 45 -6.99 -1.96 -3.14
CA TRP A 45 -6.00 -2.61 -2.30
C TRP A 45 -4.63 -2.16 -2.76
N VAL A 46 -3.72 -2.01 -1.82
CA VAL A 46 -2.39 -1.55 -2.17
C VAL A 46 -1.33 -2.32 -1.41
N PHE A 47 -0.24 -2.64 -2.10
CA PHE A 47 0.95 -3.24 -1.51
C PHE A 47 2.12 -2.35 -1.88
N VAL A 48 3.10 -2.27 -1.01
CA VAL A 48 4.25 -1.37 -1.21
C VAL A 48 5.52 -2.19 -1.24
N SER A 49 6.32 -1.95 -2.26
CA SER A 49 7.66 -2.50 -2.33
C SER A 49 8.65 -1.35 -2.21
N PRO A 50 9.44 -1.30 -1.15
CA PRO A 50 10.38 -0.20 -0.94
C PRO A 50 11.60 -0.34 -1.84
N PRO A 51 12.37 0.73 -2.04
CA PRO A 51 13.57 0.67 -2.88
C PRO A 51 14.70 -0.10 -2.22
N GLY A 52 14.64 -0.31 -0.93
CA GLY A 52 15.65 -1.04 -0.20
C GLY A 52 15.18 -1.31 1.20
N GLN A 53 16.00 -1.99 1.97
CA GLN A 53 15.67 -2.34 3.33
C GLN A 53 16.63 -1.65 4.29
N THR A 54 16.08 -1.13 5.38
CA THR A 54 16.88 -0.54 6.45
C THR A 54 16.68 -1.40 7.68
N ALA A 55 17.78 -1.83 8.27
CA ALA A 55 17.70 -2.67 9.46
C ALA A 55 16.94 -1.96 10.56
N GLY A 56 16.05 -2.65 11.22
CA GLY A 56 15.30 -2.12 12.34
C GLY A 56 13.96 -1.52 11.98
N VAL A 57 13.64 -1.37 10.72
CA VAL A 57 12.34 -0.82 10.34
C VAL A 57 11.76 -1.62 9.18
N THR A 58 10.46 -1.82 9.22
CA THR A 58 9.76 -2.51 8.15
C THR A 58 8.40 -1.87 7.93
N ILE A 59 7.77 -2.22 6.82
CA ILE A 59 6.41 -1.78 6.53
C ILE A 59 5.48 -2.82 7.12
N GLY A 60 4.63 -2.38 8.04
CA GLY A 60 3.66 -3.28 8.66
C GLY A 60 2.39 -3.40 7.85
N SER A 61 1.93 -2.31 7.26
CA SER A 61 0.73 -2.32 6.44
C SER A 61 0.67 -1.08 5.59
N ALA A 62 -0.19 -1.12 4.58
CA ALA A 62 -0.46 0.03 3.73
C ALA A 62 -1.90 -0.04 3.29
N ARG A 63 -2.55 1.13 3.21
CA ARG A 63 -3.91 1.22 2.73
C ARG A 63 -4.14 2.55 2.06
N VAL A 64 -5.14 2.61 1.20
CA VAL A 64 -5.54 3.86 0.59
C VAL A 64 -6.44 4.58 1.58
N SER A 65 -5.97 5.69 2.13
CA SER A 65 -6.71 6.42 3.17
C SER A 65 -7.62 7.50 2.58
N ALA A 66 -7.32 7.95 1.39
CA ALA A 66 -8.13 8.91 0.66
C ALA A 66 -7.78 8.76 -0.82
N ASP A 67 -8.55 9.38 -1.69
CA ASP A 67 -8.22 9.36 -3.11
C ASP A 67 -6.82 9.93 -3.31
N ASP A 68 -6.03 9.24 -4.12
CA ASP A 68 -4.65 9.61 -4.43
C ASP A 68 -3.71 9.59 -3.23
N THR A 69 -4.10 8.98 -2.13
CA THR A 69 -3.30 8.98 -0.90
C THR A 69 -3.20 7.59 -0.32
N VAL A 70 -1.98 7.15 -0.05
CA VAL A 70 -1.73 5.87 0.61
C VAL A 70 -1.13 6.15 1.98
N SER A 71 -1.65 5.48 2.98
CA SER A 71 -1.14 5.54 4.34
C SER A 71 -0.30 4.31 4.60
N VAL A 72 0.95 4.50 4.97
CA VAL A 72 1.90 3.41 5.19
C VAL A 72 2.28 3.41 6.66
N GLN A 73 2.08 2.28 7.31
CA GLN A 73 2.42 2.10 8.71
C GLN A 73 3.77 1.37 8.79
N PHE A 74 4.76 2.07 9.30
CA PHE A 74 6.06 1.45 9.55
C PHE A 74 6.11 0.89 10.96
N VAL A 75 6.93 -0.12 11.15
CA VAL A 75 7.14 -0.76 12.43
C VAL A 75 8.63 -0.68 12.76
N ASN A 76 8.94 -0.18 13.95
CA ASN A 76 10.31 -0.05 14.40
C ASN A 76 10.41 -0.57 15.84
N PRO A 77 10.80 -1.82 16.03
CA PRO A 77 10.94 -2.38 17.38
C PRO A 77 12.28 -2.07 18.04
N THR A 78 13.14 -1.30 17.41
CA THR A 78 14.45 -0.99 17.98
C THR A 78 14.35 0.09 19.05
N ALA A 79 15.46 0.38 19.71
CA ALA A 79 15.48 1.34 20.81
C ALA A 79 15.55 2.79 20.35
N GLY A 80 15.76 3.06 19.08
CA GLY A 80 15.88 4.43 18.59
C GLY A 80 15.18 4.61 17.26
N SER A 81 15.05 5.87 16.84
CA SER A 81 14.43 6.17 15.56
C SER A 81 15.26 5.62 14.41
N VAL A 82 14.58 5.13 13.38
CA VAL A 82 15.23 4.63 12.18
C VAL A 82 14.51 5.23 10.99
N THR A 83 15.28 5.71 10.01
CA THR A 83 14.70 6.30 8.81
C THR A 83 14.69 5.26 7.69
N PRO A 84 13.52 4.96 7.12
CA PRO A 84 13.44 4.00 6.02
C PRO A 84 14.18 4.52 4.79
N ALA A 85 14.50 3.61 3.89
CA ALA A 85 15.22 3.96 2.67
C ALA A 85 14.37 4.90 1.80
N ALA A 86 15.01 5.92 1.26
CA ALA A 86 14.37 6.84 0.32
C ALA A 86 14.59 6.34 -1.09
N GLY A 87 13.68 6.66 -1.98
CA GLY A 87 13.81 6.32 -3.39
C GLY A 87 12.47 5.96 -4.00
N VAL A 88 12.52 5.25 -5.11
CA VAL A 88 11.31 4.87 -5.81
C VAL A 88 10.66 3.70 -5.09
N HIS A 89 9.46 3.94 -4.60
CA HIS A 89 8.63 2.89 -4.01
C HIS A 89 7.63 2.44 -5.05
N LYS A 90 7.43 1.14 -5.14
CA LYS A 90 6.46 0.58 -6.07
C LYS A 90 5.18 0.26 -5.34
N PHE A 91 4.09 0.83 -5.81
CA PHE A 91 2.79 0.61 -5.22
C PHE A 91 1.98 -0.28 -6.15
N PHE A 92 1.70 -1.49 -5.70
CA PHE A 92 0.92 -2.44 -6.48
C PHE A 92 -0.52 -2.28 -6.09
N VAL A 93 -1.33 -1.78 -7.01
CA VAL A 93 -2.71 -1.40 -6.76
C VAL A 93 -3.64 -2.40 -7.41
N VAL A 94 -4.53 -2.97 -6.61
CA VAL A 94 -5.53 -3.92 -7.10
C VAL A 94 -6.89 -3.27 -6.96
N ARG A 95 -7.59 -3.15 -8.07
CA ARG A 95 -8.92 -2.54 -8.07
C ARG A 95 -9.96 -3.59 -8.36
N GLN A 96 -10.93 -3.68 -7.47
CA GLN A 96 -12.05 -4.55 -7.68
C GLN A 96 -12.99 -3.98 -8.70
N GLU A 97 -13.68 -4.88 -9.39
CA GLU A 97 -14.74 -4.48 -10.26
C GLU A 97 -15.79 -3.74 -9.45
N GLY A 98 -16.17 -2.58 -9.93
CA GLY A 98 -17.15 -1.77 -9.22
C GLY A 98 -18.52 -2.31 -9.46
N LEU A 99 -18.98 -3.12 -8.57
CA LEU A 99 -20.28 -3.73 -8.73
C LEU A 99 -21.33 -2.94 -8.06
N SER A 100 -22.34 -2.65 -8.79
CA SER A 100 -23.44 -2.07 -8.14
C SER A 100 -24.19 -3.17 -7.46
N GLY A 101 -24.19 -3.10 -6.23
CA GLY A 101 -24.99 -3.98 -5.46
C GLY A 101 -24.24 -5.18 -4.99
N SER A 102 -24.17 -6.22 -5.70
CA SER A 102 -23.74 -7.43 -5.09
C SER A 102 -22.29 -7.68 -5.27
N PRO A 103 -21.64 -8.16 -4.26
CA PRO A 103 -20.31 -8.62 -4.37
C PRO A 103 -20.27 -9.82 -5.26
N ARG A 104 -19.26 -10.03 -5.94
CA ARG A 104 -19.12 -11.12 -6.76
C ARG A 104 -18.55 -12.23 -6.06
N VAL A 105 -19.19 -12.57 -5.16
CA VAL A 105 -18.68 -13.66 -4.45
C VAL A 105 -18.85 -14.88 -5.23
N GLN A 106 -18.66 -15.28 -5.59
CA GLN A 106 -19.03 -16.16 -6.14
C GLN A 106 -19.07 -17.16 -6.00
N THR A 107 -19.57 -17.28 -6.05
CA THR A 107 -19.80 -18.18 -5.94
C THR A 107 -19.87 -18.63 -6.69
#